data_111dd710863199e1a1f4b05709c4a561
#
_entry.id   111dd710863199e1a1f4b05709c4a561
#
_cell.length_a   1.000
_cell.length_b   1.000
_cell.length_c   1.000
_cell.angle_alpha   90.00
_cell.angle_beta   90.00
_cell.angle_gamma   90.00
#
_symmetry.space_group_name_H-M   'P 1'
#
loop_
_entity.id
_entity.type
_entity.pdbx_description
1 polymer ?
#
loop_
_entity_poly.entity_id
_entity_poly.type
_entity_poly.pdbx_seq_one_letter_code
_entity_poly.pdbx_strand_id
1 'polypeptide(L)'
;MVRNLFALLALLTVFSCMNQTKTSLTQHPLDQSESRTLVLENGLKVYLLSDPKFNMSAASMAVEVGSLENPQDREGIAHFLEHMLFLGTEKFPDVDEYSEYLRTYGGYANAYTASDHTNYQLQVLPDGFEGAIDRFAQFFIAPLFTDEYTEREVNAVNSEHQKNIMSDNWRQFRVTSLFAKEGHPIRKFGTGNLETIGDITRDELISFYEKYYSSNTMGLALLSNHSLDNLESWA
;
A
#
# COMPACT_ATOMS: atom_id res chain seq x y z
N MET A 1 36.10 64.16 9.13
CA MET A 1 35.72 63.56 7.83
C MET A 1 35.46 62.10 8.09
N VAL A 2 34.18 61.75 8.24
CA VAL A 2 33.74 60.36 8.46
C VAL A 2 32.90 60.01 7.24
N ARG A 3 33.36 59.02 6.46
CA ARG A 3 32.66 58.55 5.30
C ARG A 3 31.91 57.26 5.70
N ASN A 4 30.56 57.33 5.73
CA ASN A 4 29.66 56.22 5.95
C ASN A 4 29.71 55.27 4.77
N LEU A 5 30.06 54.02 5.06
CA LEU A 5 29.97 52.92 4.12
C LEU A 5 28.62 52.17 4.41
N PHE A 6 27.63 52.40 3.56
CA PHE A 6 26.40 51.62 3.57
C PHE A 6 26.67 50.27 2.91
N ALA A 7 26.69 49.23 3.71
CA ALA A 7 26.68 47.87 3.21
C ALA A 7 25.23 47.49 2.82
N LEU A 8 25.03 47.34 1.52
CA LEU A 8 23.76 46.84 0.95
C LEU A 8 23.76 45.32 1.09
N LEU A 9 23.01 44.82 2.07
CA LEU A 9 22.76 43.37 2.26
C LEU A 9 21.73 42.97 1.22
N ALA A 10 22.15 42.39 0.10
CA ALA A 10 21.28 41.76 -0.87
C ALA A 10 20.80 40.42 -0.31
N LEU A 11 19.52 40.37 0.12
CA LEU A 11 18.82 39.15 0.49
C LEU A 11 18.57 38.37 -0.82
N LEU A 12 19.42 37.40 -1.12
CA LEU A 12 19.17 36.38 -2.13
C LEU A 12 18.11 35.41 -1.58
N THR A 13 16.86 35.67 -1.87
CA THR A 13 15.81 34.66 -1.77
C THR A 13 16.07 33.63 -2.87
N VAL A 14 16.65 32.50 -2.48
CA VAL A 14 16.73 31.33 -3.32
C VAL A 14 15.32 30.75 -3.42
N PHE A 15 14.58 31.16 -4.44
CA PHE A 15 13.42 30.41 -4.89
C PHE A 15 13.95 29.07 -5.40
N SER A 16 13.87 28.04 -4.58
CA SER A 16 14.01 26.66 -5.03
C SER A 16 12.82 26.38 -5.94
N CYS A 17 12.97 26.66 -7.24
CA CYS A 17 12.11 26.03 -8.24
C CYS A 17 12.39 24.54 -8.16
N MET A 18 11.51 23.80 -7.47
CA MET A 18 11.40 22.37 -7.68
C MET A 18 11.06 22.19 -9.15
N ASN A 19 12.09 21.85 -9.94
CA ASN A 19 11.91 21.35 -11.29
C ASN A 19 11.10 20.05 -11.16
N GLN A 20 9.78 20.16 -11.27
CA GLN A 20 8.96 19.02 -11.64
C GLN A 20 9.45 18.61 -13.04
N THR A 21 10.28 17.59 -13.09
CA THR A 21 10.55 16.90 -14.34
C THR A 21 9.20 16.35 -14.81
N LYS A 22 8.54 17.09 -15.70
CA LYS A 22 7.43 16.56 -16.49
C LYS A 22 8.02 15.44 -17.35
N THR A 23 8.06 14.25 -16.82
CA THR A 23 8.18 13.05 -17.63
C THR A 23 6.89 13.02 -18.45
N SER A 24 6.95 13.48 -19.71
CA SER A 24 5.83 13.32 -20.62
C SER A 24 5.68 11.82 -20.86
N LEU A 25 4.71 11.20 -20.19
CA LEU A 25 4.30 9.85 -20.52
C LEU A 25 3.89 9.85 -22.00
N THR A 26 4.36 8.87 -22.76
CA THR A 26 3.94 8.71 -24.15
C THR A 26 2.48 8.28 -24.13
N GLN A 27 1.60 9.22 -24.45
CA GLN A 27 0.15 9.01 -24.44
C GLN A 27 -0.32 8.63 -25.85
N HIS A 28 -1.22 7.66 -25.95
CA HIS A 28 -1.82 7.31 -27.23
C HIS A 28 -2.67 8.48 -27.75
N PRO A 29 -2.70 8.79 -29.06
CA PRO A 29 -3.45 9.95 -29.60
C PRO A 29 -4.95 9.95 -29.31
N LEU A 30 -5.54 8.80 -29.01
CA LEU A 30 -6.96 8.66 -28.63
C LEU A 30 -7.20 8.69 -27.12
N ASP A 31 -6.14 8.68 -26.33
CA ASP A 31 -6.21 8.78 -24.87
C ASP A 31 -6.36 10.26 -24.48
N GLN A 32 -7.47 10.57 -23.81
CA GLN A 32 -7.83 11.91 -23.35
C GLN A 32 -7.70 12.05 -21.83
N SER A 33 -7.15 11.02 -21.15
CA SER A 33 -6.92 11.08 -19.72
C SER A 33 -5.87 12.14 -19.37
N GLU A 34 -6.03 12.72 -18.22
CA GLU A 34 -5.06 13.65 -17.61
C GLU A 34 -4.35 12.95 -16.46
N SER A 35 -3.06 13.17 -16.30
CA SER A 35 -2.29 12.57 -15.21
C SER A 35 -1.43 13.58 -14.48
N ARG A 36 -1.19 13.31 -13.19
CA ARG A 36 -0.31 14.10 -12.33
C ARG A 36 0.50 13.17 -11.45
N THR A 37 1.79 13.46 -11.32
CA THR A 37 2.68 12.79 -10.34
C THR A 37 3.16 13.81 -9.34
N LEU A 38 3.17 13.44 -8.06
CA LEU A 38 3.67 14.28 -6.99
C LEU A 38 4.33 13.43 -5.90
N VAL A 39 5.11 14.08 -5.06
CA VAL A 39 5.63 13.51 -3.82
C VAL A 39 5.12 14.40 -2.70
N LEU A 40 4.40 13.81 -1.75
CA LEU A 40 3.89 14.53 -0.59
C LEU A 40 5.02 14.89 0.39
N GLU A 41 4.75 15.78 1.34
CA GLU A 41 5.75 16.22 2.33
C GLU A 41 6.30 15.06 3.18
N ASN A 42 5.48 14.02 3.41
CA ASN A 42 5.86 12.81 4.12
C ASN A 42 6.64 11.80 3.25
N GLY A 43 6.93 12.12 1.98
CA GLY A 43 7.66 11.28 1.05
C GLY A 43 6.81 10.29 0.25
N LEU A 44 5.49 10.23 0.44
CA LEU A 44 4.60 9.37 -0.34
C LEU A 44 4.63 9.77 -1.81
N LYS A 45 4.92 8.83 -2.69
CA LYS A 45 4.87 9.00 -4.15
C LYS A 45 3.45 8.78 -4.63
N VAL A 46 2.88 9.73 -5.34
CA VAL A 46 1.49 9.69 -5.80
C VAL A 46 1.40 9.81 -7.31
N TYR A 47 0.60 8.94 -7.92
CA TYR A 47 0.19 9.00 -9.30
C TYR A 47 -1.33 9.18 -9.40
N LEU A 48 -1.78 10.22 -10.08
CA LEU A 48 -3.19 10.54 -10.29
C LEU A 48 -3.52 10.40 -11.77
N LEU A 49 -4.67 9.77 -12.07
CA LEU A 49 -5.20 9.62 -13.42
C LEU A 49 -6.67 10.00 -13.44
N SER A 50 -7.05 10.93 -14.30
CA SER A 50 -8.41 11.44 -14.44
C SER A 50 -8.89 11.29 -15.90
N ASP A 51 -10.04 10.65 -16.11
CA ASP A 51 -10.77 10.66 -17.37
C ASP A 51 -12.29 10.70 -17.08
N PRO A 52 -13.01 11.72 -17.57
CA PRO A 52 -14.47 11.81 -17.38
C PRO A 52 -15.26 10.59 -17.89
N LYS A 53 -14.66 9.72 -18.69
CA LYS A 53 -15.25 8.50 -19.23
C LYS A 53 -15.11 7.29 -18.30
N PHE A 54 -14.37 7.38 -17.22
CA PHE A 54 -14.24 6.28 -16.27
C PHE A 54 -15.55 6.05 -15.52
N ASN A 55 -16.05 4.83 -15.62
CA ASN A 55 -17.28 4.40 -14.93
C ASN A 55 -17.03 3.93 -13.51
N MET A 56 -15.77 3.62 -13.20
CA MET A 56 -15.30 3.18 -11.86
C MET A 56 -14.12 4.03 -11.46
N SER A 57 -13.97 4.21 -10.17
CA SER A 57 -12.76 4.75 -9.55
C SER A 57 -11.98 3.63 -8.88
N ALA A 58 -10.67 3.77 -8.83
CA ALA A 58 -9.78 2.79 -8.21
C ALA A 58 -8.64 3.46 -7.45
N ALA A 59 -8.21 2.81 -6.39
CA ALA A 59 -6.99 3.16 -5.66
C ALA A 59 -6.09 1.94 -5.52
N SER A 60 -4.79 2.15 -5.56
CA SER A 60 -3.78 1.12 -5.30
C SER A 60 -2.65 1.71 -4.47
N MET A 61 -2.29 1.02 -3.38
CA MET A 61 -1.15 1.35 -2.54
C MET A 61 -0.16 0.19 -2.60
N ALA A 62 1.04 0.46 -3.07
CA ALA A 62 2.16 -0.46 -3.02
C ALA A 62 3.10 -0.09 -1.86
N VAL A 63 3.49 -1.07 -1.08
CA VAL A 63 4.46 -0.95 0.03
C VAL A 63 5.68 -1.78 -0.31
N GLU A 64 6.88 -1.22 -0.20
CA GLU A 64 8.16 -1.89 -0.50
C GLU A 64 8.53 -2.90 0.60
N VAL A 65 7.65 -3.86 0.88
CA VAL A 65 7.87 -4.99 1.78
C VAL A 65 7.10 -6.21 1.28
N GLY A 66 7.76 -7.35 1.24
CA GLY A 66 7.17 -8.60 0.81
C GLY A 66 7.74 -9.80 1.58
N SER A 67 7.59 -11.00 1.04
CA SER A 67 8.02 -12.22 1.72
C SER A 67 9.54 -12.36 1.90
N LEU A 68 10.36 -11.60 1.14
CA LEU A 68 11.82 -11.58 1.31
C LEU A 68 12.24 -10.96 2.65
N GLU A 69 11.45 -10.03 3.19
CA GLU A 69 11.69 -9.34 4.45
C GLU A 69 11.22 -10.14 5.68
N ASN A 70 10.47 -11.24 5.50
CA ASN A 70 10.04 -12.08 6.61
C ASN A 70 11.24 -12.45 7.51
N PRO A 71 11.13 -12.32 8.83
CA PRO A 71 12.10 -12.92 9.76
C PRO A 71 12.15 -14.44 9.56
N GLN A 72 13.30 -15.05 9.85
CA GLN A 72 13.48 -16.48 9.65
C GLN A 72 12.59 -17.34 10.58
N ASP A 73 12.26 -16.81 11.73
CA ASP A 73 11.40 -17.42 12.75
C ASP A 73 9.92 -17.03 12.62
N ARG A 74 9.58 -16.15 11.63
CA ARG A 74 8.22 -15.67 11.35
C ARG A 74 7.95 -15.64 9.85
N GLU A 75 8.20 -16.75 9.17
CA GLU A 75 7.90 -16.86 7.74
C GLU A 75 6.40 -16.72 7.49
N GLY A 76 6.01 -15.78 6.61
CA GLY A 76 4.61 -15.47 6.30
C GLY A 76 4.04 -14.24 7.04
N ILE A 77 4.81 -13.56 7.90
CA ILE A 77 4.30 -12.39 8.65
C ILE A 77 3.89 -11.23 7.72
N ALA A 78 4.58 -11.02 6.59
CA ALA A 78 4.20 -9.97 5.63
C ALA A 78 2.81 -10.24 5.03
N HIS A 79 2.52 -11.48 4.66
CA HIS A 79 1.20 -11.89 4.15
C HIS A 79 0.13 -11.87 5.25
N PHE A 80 0.47 -12.30 6.45
CA PHE A 80 -0.44 -12.23 7.58
C PHE A 80 -0.79 -10.78 7.95
N LEU A 81 0.18 -9.87 7.92
CA LEU A 81 -0.06 -8.43 8.10
C LEU A 81 -1.00 -7.87 7.03
N GLU A 82 -0.86 -8.33 5.77
CA GLU A 82 -1.78 -7.96 4.70
C GLU A 82 -3.23 -8.27 5.08
N HIS A 83 -3.53 -9.48 5.58
CA HIS A 83 -4.85 -9.86 6.05
C HIS A 83 -5.35 -8.97 7.20
N MET A 84 -4.47 -8.72 8.18
CA MET A 84 -4.83 -8.00 9.40
C MET A 84 -5.18 -6.53 9.16
N LEU A 85 -4.69 -5.89 8.10
CA LEU A 85 -4.99 -4.49 7.79
C LEU A 85 -6.46 -4.27 7.39
N PHE A 86 -7.17 -5.31 6.95
CA PHE A 86 -8.60 -5.23 6.63
C PHE A 86 -9.53 -5.29 7.86
N LEU A 87 -8.98 -5.52 9.06
CA LEU A 87 -9.75 -5.89 10.25
C LEU A 87 -9.95 -4.74 11.23
N GLY A 88 -10.26 -3.56 10.69
CA GLY A 88 -10.59 -2.39 11.48
C GLY A 88 -9.42 -1.44 11.73
N THR A 89 -9.76 -0.19 11.87
CA THR A 89 -8.85 0.93 12.12
C THR A 89 -9.39 1.79 13.25
N GLU A 90 -8.58 2.69 13.81
CA GLU A 90 -9.07 3.56 14.89
C GLU A 90 -10.29 4.39 14.48
N LYS A 91 -10.32 4.88 13.24
CA LYS A 91 -11.43 5.68 12.70
C LYS A 91 -12.65 4.84 12.34
N PHE A 92 -12.44 3.62 11.87
CA PHE A 92 -13.47 2.67 11.42
C PHE A 92 -13.21 1.31 12.08
N PRO A 93 -13.62 1.15 13.36
CA PRO A 93 -13.24 -0.02 14.14
C PRO A 93 -14.03 -1.29 13.82
N ASP A 94 -15.18 -1.17 13.15
CA ASP A 94 -15.99 -2.31 12.74
C ASP A 94 -15.31 -3.04 11.56
N VAL A 95 -15.09 -4.33 11.72
CA VAL A 95 -14.37 -5.19 10.77
C VAL A 95 -15.06 -5.27 9.41
N ASP A 96 -16.40 -5.27 9.41
CA ASP A 96 -17.19 -5.41 8.18
C ASP A 96 -17.45 -4.06 7.48
N GLU A 97 -17.26 -2.94 8.16
CA GLU A 97 -17.64 -1.61 7.72
C GLU A 97 -16.99 -1.23 6.37
N TYR A 98 -15.70 -1.47 6.21
CA TYR A 98 -15.00 -1.18 4.96
C TYR A 98 -15.59 -1.95 3.78
N SER A 99 -15.79 -3.25 3.94
CA SER A 99 -16.34 -4.10 2.89
C SER A 99 -17.81 -3.77 2.58
N GLU A 100 -18.59 -3.39 3.60
CA GLU A 100 -19.98 -2.96 3.44
C GLU A 100 -20.08 -1.62 2.73
N TYR A 101 -19.19 -0.68 3.08
CA TYR A 101 -19.10 0.59 2.36
C TYR A 101 -18.81 0.37 0.88
N LEU A 102 -17.77 -0.40 0.54
CA LEU A 102 -17.45 -0.66 -0.87
C LEU A 102 -18.62 -1.34 -1.61
N ARG A 103 -19.26 -2.35 -1.00
CA ARG A 103 -20.42 -3.04 -1.60
C ARG A 103 -21.59 -2.07 -1.86
N THR A 104 -21.83 -1.11 -0.96
CA THR A 104 -22.89 -0.09 -1.14
C THR A 104 -22.68 0.72 -2.41
N TYR A 105 -21.43 0.96 -2.81
CA TYR A 105 -21.07 1.64 -4.05
C TYR A 105 -20.60 0.69 -5.17
N GLY A 106 -21.05 -0.57 -5.13
CA GLY A 106 -20.78 -1.56 -6.17
C GLY A 106 -19.31 -1.93 -6.34
N GLY A 107 -18.52 -1.74 -5.28
CA GLY A 107 -17.08 -1.93 -5.27
C GLY A 107 -16.62 -3.17 -4.54
N TYR A 108 -15.31 -3.38 -4.57
CA TYR A 108 -14.59 -4.40 -3.79
C TYR A 108 -13.15 -3.95 -3.56
N ALA A 109 -12.49 -4.61 -2.63
CA ALA A 109 -11.06 -4.49 -2.40
C ALA A 109 -10.38 -5.86 -2.45
N ASN A 110 -9.08 -5.85 -2.71
CA ASN A 110 -8.21 -7.01 -2.64
C ASN A 110 -6.79 -6.57 -2.29
N ALA A 111 -5.94 -7.52 -1.91
CA ALA A 111 -4.52 -7.31 -1.73
C ALA A 111 -3.73 -8.53 -2.19
N TYR A 112 -2.43 -8.41 -2.26
CA TYR A 112 -1.50 -9.53 -2.43
C TYR A 112 -0.12 -9.18 -1.89
N THR A 113 0.56 -10.18 -1.35
CA THR A 113 1.96 -10.09 -0.93
C THR A 113 2.85 -10.84 -1.92
N ALA A 114 3.69 -10.09 -2.63
CA ALA A 114 4.71 -10.62 -3.52
C ALA A 114 6.03 -10.88 -2.76
N SER A 115 7.10 -11.15 -3.50
CA SER A 115 8.42 -11.35 -2.89
C SER A 115 8.98 -10.06 -2.28
N ASP A 116 8.88 -8.95 -2.99
CA ASP A 116 9.52 -7.66 -2.69
C ASP A 116 8.54 -6.51 -2.38
N HIS A 117 7.24 -6.73 -2.53
CA HIS A 117 6.23 -5.73 -2.23
C HIS A 117 4.90 -6.35 -1.80
N THR A 118 4.09 -5.57 -1.10
CA THR A 118 2.68 -5.85 -0.82
C THR A 118 1.83 -4.76 -1.47
N ASN A 119 0.76 -5.16 -2.16
CA ASN A 119 -0.15 -4.23 -2.82
C ASN A 119 -1.56 -4.38 -2.30
N TYR A 120 -2.19 -3.26 -2.00
CA TYR A 120 -3.60 -3.13 -1.61
C TYR A 120 -4.33 -2.37 -2.70
N GLN A 121 -5.52 -2.80 -3.06
CA GLN A 121 -6.28 -2.16 -4.12
C GLN A 121 -7.79 -2.19 -3.84
N LEU A 122 -8.46 -1.16 -4.30
CA LEU A 122 -9.92 -1.08 -4.28
C LEU A 122 -10.44 -0.53 -5.60
N GLN A 123 -11.69 -0.85 -5.90
CA GLN A 123 -12.48 -0.13 -6.89
C GLN A 123 -13.90 0.10 -6.36
N VAL A 124 -14.53 1.17 -6.83
CA VAL A 124 -15.86 1.60 -6.39
C VAL A 124 -16.45 2.56 -7.42
N LEU A 125 -17.79 2.74 -7.43
CA LEU A 125 -18.38 3.81 -8.21
C LEU A 125 -17.84 5.18 -7.76
N PRO A 126 -17.72 6.17 -8.69
CA PRO A 126 -17.11 7.46 -8.38
C PRO A 126 -17.74 8.20 -7.20
N ASP A 127 -19.06 8.11 -7.03
CA ASP A 127 -19.78 8.78 -5.92
C ASP A 127 -19.37 8.28 -4.53
N GLY A 128 -18.80 7.08 -4.43
CA GLY A 128 -18.30 6.52 -3.18
C GLY A 128 -16.79 6.65 -3.00
N PHE A 129 -16.06 7.26 -3.95
CA PHE A 129 -14.61 7.13 -3.99
C PHE A 129 -13.89 7.88 -2.87
N GLU A 130 -14.30 9.12 -2.55
CA GLU A 130 -13.71 9.89 -1.45
C GLU A 130 -13.81 9.14 -0.11
N GLY A 131 -14.99 8.64 0.22
CA GLY A 131 -15.18 7.87 1.45
C GLY A 131 -14.48 6.52 1.45
N ALA A 132 -14.27 5.90 0.26
CA ALA A 132 -13.48 4.68 0.14
C ALA A 132 -11.99 4.94 0.38
N ILE A 133 -11.44 6.04 -0.17
CA ILE A 133 -10.04 6.46 0.06
C ILE A 133 -9.81 6.77 1.55
N ASP A 134 -10.72 7.50 2.19
CA ASP A 134 -10.60 7.83 3.62
C ASP A 134 -10.47 6.56 4.49
N ARG A 135 -11.28 5.53 4.20
CA ARG A 135 -11.19 4.23 4.88
C ARG A 135 -9.90 3.48 4.56
N PHE A 136 -9.55 3.47 3.30
CA PHE A 136 -8.35 2.80 2.79
C PHE A 136 -7.07 3.41 3.37
N ALA A 137 -7.00 4.73 3.48
CA ALA A 137 -5.86 5.43 4.06
C ALA A 137 -5.61 5.02 5.52
N GLN A 138 -6.67 4.70 6.28
CA GLN A 138 -6.55 4.31 7.68
C GLN A 138 -5.78 3.00 7.90
N PHE A 139 -5.70 2.12 6.91
CA PHE A 139 -4.84 0.92 6.94
C PHE A 139 -3.37 1.27 7.16
N PHE A 140 -2.95 2.43 6.65
CA PHE A 140 -1.56 2.92 6.65
C PHE A 140 -1.32 4.00 7.71
N ILE A 141 -2.36 4.40 8.46
CA ILE A 141 -2.29 5.45 9.49
C ILE A 141 -2.45 4.85 10.88
N ALA A 142 -3.52 4.09 11.13
CA ALA A 142 -3.89 3.63 12.46
C ALA A 142 -4.68 2.30 12.43
N PRO A 143 -4.08 1.19 11.96
CA PRO A 143 -4.71 -0.13 12.05
C PRO A 143 -4.77 -0.61 13.49
N LEU A 144 -5.83 -1.33 13.86
CA LEU A 144 -6.06 -1.76 15.26
C LEU A 144 -5.26 -3.00 15.65
N PHE A 145 -5.09 -3.97 14.76
CA PHE A 145 -4.50 -5.29 15.04
C PHE A 145 -5.10 -5.93 16.30
N THR A 146 -6.42 -6.08 16.30
CA THR A 146 -7.18 -6.58 17.44
C THR A 146 -6.90 -8.06 17.68
N ASP A 147 -6.51 -8.45 18.90
CA ASP A 147 -6.18 -9.83 19.27
C ASP A 147 -7.33 -10.82 18.99
N GLU A 148 -8.57 -10.38 19.14
CA GLU A 148 -9.77 -11.20 18.88
C GLU A 148 -9.79 -11.77 17.45
N TYR A 149 -9.25 -11.05 16.48
CA TYR A 149 -9.25 -11.48 15.07
C TYR A 149 -7.96 -12.21 14.66
N THR A 150 -6.91 -12.11 15.46
CA THR A 150 -5.60 -12.73 15.16
C THR A 150 -5.74 -14.24 14.96
N GLU A 151 -6.37 -14.97 15.87
CA GLU A 151 -6.56 -16.43 15.77
C GLU A 151 -7.42 -16.82 14.55
N ARG A 152 -8.46 -16.03 14.28
CA ARG A 152 -9.32 -16.26 13.10
C ARG A 152 -8.51 -16.14 11.81
N GLU A 153 -7.71 -15.09 11.68
CA GLU A 153 -6.92 -14.84 10.47
C GLU A 153 -5.73 -15.80 10.34
N VAL A 154 -5.11 -16.24 11.41
CA VAL A 154 -4.13 -17.34 11.39
C VAL A 154 -4.76 -18.59 10.77
N ASN A 155 -5.99 -18.92 11.15
CA ASN A 155 -6.71 -20.07 10.57
C ASN A 155 -7.09 -19.82 9.10
N ALA A 156 -7.41 -18.58 8.70
CA ALA A 156 -7.69 -18.22 7.31
C ALA A 156 -6.44 -18.40 6.43
N VAL A 157 -5.30 -17.87 6.85
CA VAL A 157 -4.00 -18.03 6.15
C VAL A 157 -3.59 -19.51 6.09
N ASN A 158 -3.77 -20.27 7.18
CA ASN A 158 -3.49 -21.70 7.15
C ASN A 158 -4.39 -22.45 6.17
N SER A 159 -5.67 -22.09 6.09
CA SER A 159 -6.62 -22.67 5.12
C SER A 159 -6.22 -22.35 3.67
N GLU A 160 -5.74 -21.13 3.42
CA GLU A 160 -5.17 -20.74 2.14
C GLU A 160 -3.92 -21.58 1.80
N HIS A 161 -3.02 -21.76 2.75
CA HIS A 161 -1.87 -22.63 2.58
C HIS A 161 -2.30 -24.05 2.22
N GLN A 162 -3.27 -24.65 2.93
CA GLN A 162 -3.79 -26.00 2.64
C GLN A 162 -4.37 -26.09 1.22
N LYS A 163 -5.03 -25.04 0.73
CA LYS A 163 -5.48 -24.95 -0.66
C LYS A 163 -4.32 -24.85 -1.62
N ASN A 164 -3.31 -24.04 -1.32
CA ASN A 164 -2.15 -23.79 -2.19
C ASN A 164 -1.29 -25.03 -2.37
N ILE A 165 -1.09 -25.87 -1.36
CA ILE A 165 -0.34 -27.13 -1.48
C ILE A 165 -1.01 -28.16 -2.40
N MET A 166 -2.28 -27.98 -2.76
CA MET A 166 -2.99 -28.81 -3.73
C MET A 166 -2.79 -28.32 -5.18
N SER A 167 -2.23 -27.15 -5.38
CA SER A 167 -1.96 -26.53 -6.68
C SER A 167 -0.56 -26.89 -7.19
N ASP A 168 -0.47 -27.44 -8.41
CA ASP A 168 0.82 -27.78 -9.02
C ASP A 168 1.69 -26.54 -9.26
N ASN A 169 1.09 -25.38 -9.59
CA ASN A 169 1.81 -24.12 -9.75
C ASN A 169 2.50 -23.71 -8.45
N TRP A 170 1.81 -23.77 -7.31
CA TRP A 170 2.39 -23.46 -6.00
C TRP A 170 3.48 -24.46 -5.59
N ARG A 171 3.28 -25.75 -5.86
CA ARG A 171 4.30 -26.78 -5.62
C ARG A 171 5.54 -26.53 -6.45
N GLN A 172 5.38 -26.24 -7.75
CA GLN A 172 6.48 -25.92 -8.65
C GLN A 172 7.24 -24.68 -8.19
N PHE A 173 6.51 -23.60 -7.85
CA PHE A 173 7.12 -22.38 -7.30
C PHE A 173 7.95 -22.69 -6.06
N ARG A 174 7.37 -23.42 -5.08
CA ARG A 174 8.08 -23.78 -3.84
C ARG A 174 9.31 -24.63 -4.11
N VAL A 175 9.20 -25.66 -4.92
CA VAL A 175 10.34 -26.51 -5.30
C VAL A 175 11.43 -25.66 -5.98
N THR A 176 11.05 -24.81 -6.93
CA THR A 176 12.01 -23.94 -7.65
C THR A 176 12.73 -23.00 -6.69
N SER A 177 12.03 -22.40 -5.74
CA SER A 177 12.65 -21.49 -4.74
C SER A 177 13.71 -22.19 -3.89
N LEU A 178 13.56 -23.49 -3.62
CA LEU A 178 14.52 -24.27 -2.84
C LEU A 178 15.84 -24.55 -3.58
N PHE A 179 15.88 -24.39 -4.91
CA PHE A 179 17.13 -24.48 -5.71
C PHE A 179 17.98 -23.20 -5.61
N ALA A 180 17.45 -22.12 -5.08
CA ALA A 180 18.27 -20.93 -4.83
C ALA A 180 19.40 -21.23 -3.84
N LYS A 181 20.45 -20.41 -3.89
CA LYS A 181 21.59 -20.52 -2.98
C LYS A 181 21.12 -20.55 -1.53
N GLU A 182 21.78 -21.38 -0.70
CA GLU A 182 21.49 -21.43 0.74
C GLU A 182 21.60 -20.04 1.37
N GLY A 183 20.65 -19.71 2.26
CA GLY A 183 20.53 -18.38 2.88
C GLY A 183 19.90 -17.31 2.00
N HIS A 184 19.59 -17.60 0.72
CA HIS A 184 18.91 -16.63 -0.14
C HIS A 184 17.45 -16.43 0.31
N PRO A 185 16.98 -15.18 0.48
CA PRO A 185 15.64 -14.90 1.03
C PRO A 185 14.47 -15.53 0.25
N ILE A 186 14.62 -15.77 -1.06
CA ILE A 186 13.59 -16.43 -1.89
C ILE A 186 13.23 -17.84 -1.41
N ARG A 187 14.09 -18.48 -0.59
CA ARG A 187 13.83 -19.79 0.00
C ARG A 187 12.83 -19.74 1.15
N LYS A 188 12.57 -18.54 1.71
CA LYS A 188 11.59 -18.36 2.78
C LYS A 188 10.20 -18.76 2.30
N PHE A 189 9.39 -19.22 3.23
CA PHE A 189 7.99 -19.52 2.98
C PHE A 189 7.15 -18.25 3.10
N GLY A 190 6.50 -17.86 2.00
CA GLY A 190 5.83 -16.56 1.92
C GLY A 190 4.41 -16.54 2.47
N THR A 191 3.66 -17.65 2.35
CA THR A 191 2.23 -17.68 2.72
C THR A 191 2.00 -17.62 4.24
N GLY A 192 2.80 -18.37 5.02
CA GLY A 192 2.51 -18.61 6.43
C GLY A 192 1.58 -19.80 6.65
N ASN A 193 1.66 -20.40 7.83
CA ASN A 193 0.80 -21.48 8.30
C ASN A 193 0.82 -21.56 9.84
N LEU A 194 0.11 -22.52 10.44
CA LEU A 194 0.07 -22.70 11.90
C LEU A 194 1.46 -22.91 12.54
N GLU A 195 2.44 -23.45 11.80
CA GLU A 195 3.78 -23.68 12.34
C GLU A 195 4.62 -22.39 12.40
N THR A 196 4.39 -21.45 11.48
CA THR A 196 5.22 -20.25 11.33
C THR A 196 4.59 -19.00 11.95
N ILE A 197 3.24 -18.90 11.99
CA ILE A 197 2.51 -17.76 12.51
C ILE A 197 1.44 -18.13 13.54
N GLY A 198 1.34 -19.40 13.98
CA GLY A 198 0.29 -19.86 14.87
C GLY A 198 0.31 -19.26 16.27
N ASP A 199 1.46 -18.83 16.74
CA ASP A 199 1.69 -18.19 18.04
C ASP A 199 2.11 -16.70 17.88
N ILE A 200 1.81 -16.10 16.74
CA ILE A 200 2.17 -14.69 16.47
C ILE A 200 1.44 -13.76 17.45
N THR A 201 2.17 -12.79 17.95
CA THR A 201 1.63 -11.80 18.88
C THR A 201 1.31 -10.49 18.16
N ARG A 202 0.40 -9.71 18.75
CA ARG A 202 0.08 -8.35 18.29
C ARG A 202 1.33 -7.46 18.26
N ASP A 203 2.22 -7.58 19.25
CA ASP A 203 3.44 -6.76 19.33
C ASP A 203 4.43 -7.07 18.19
N GLU A 204 4.51 -8.34 17.76
CA GLU A 204 5.31 -8.71 16.58
C GLU A 204 4.74 -8.10 15.30
N LEU A 205 3.42 -8.09 15.14
CA LEU A 205 2.75 -7.44 14.00
C LEU A 205 2.99 -5.93 13.98
N ILE A 206 2.81 -5.26 15.13
CA ILE A 206 3.07 -3.83 15.27
C ILE A 206 4.54 -3.54 14.93
N SER A 207 5.47 -4.30 15.48
CA SER A 207 6.90 -4.12 15.23
C SER A 207 7.26 -4.28 13.75
N PHE A 208 6.63 -5.24 13.05
CA PHE A 208 6.82 -5.44 11.61
C PHE A 208 6.18 -4.30 10.80
N TYR A 209 4.97 -3.88 11.16
CA TYR A 209 4.29 -2.75 10.54
C TYR A 209 5.10 -1.46 10.68
N GLU A 210 5.48 -1.06 11.89
CA GLU A 210 6.25 0.16 12.15
C GLU A 210 7.60 0.19 11.43
N LYS A 211 8.20 -0.98 11.24
CA LYS A 211 9.49 -1.09 10.54
C LYS A 211 9.40 -0.84 9.04
N TYR A 212 8.33 -1.29 8.40
CA TYR A 212 8.27 -1.36 6.94
C TYR A 212 7.19 -0.46 6.32
N TYR A 213 6.13 -0.12 7.07
CA TYR A 213 5.01 0.69 6.57
C TYR A 213 5.28 2.17 6.84
N SER A 214 6.13 2.76 5.98
CA SER A 214 6.46 4.18 6.05
C SER A 214 6.15 4.83 4.70
N SER A 215 5.56 6.02 4.71
CA SER A 215 5.09 6.72 3.50
C SER A 215 6.17 6.88 2.42
N ASN A 216 7.44 7.06 2.81
CA ASN A 216 8.55 7.19 1.86
C ASN A 216 8.92 5.88 1.13
N THR A 217 8.45 4.73 1.62
CA THR A 217 8.58 3.41 0.96
C THR A 217 7.28 2.97 0.30
N MET A 218 6.32 3.90 0.14
CA MET A 218 5.01 3.62 -0.44
C MET A 218 4.78 4.40 -1.72
N GLY A 219 3.89 3.85 -2.56
CA GLY A 219 3.41 4.50 -3.77
C GLY A 219 1.91 4.35 -3.91
N LEU A 220 1.20 5.47 -4.00
CA LEU A 220 -0.25 5.55 -4.17
C LEU A 220 -0.60 5.87 -5.63
N ALA A 221 -1.52 5.12 -6.21
CA ALA A 221 -2.15 5.46 -7.48
C ALA A 221 -3.66 5.64 -7.29
N LEU A 222 -4.20 6.77 -7.77
CA LEU A 222 -5.63 7.06 -7.79
C LEU A 222 -6.10 7.25 -9.22
N LEU A 223 -7.21 6.60 -9.58
CA LEU A 223 -7.83 6.67 -10.89
C LEU A 223 -9.32 6.98 -10.71
N SER A 224 -9.84 8.01 -11.39
CA SER A 224 -11.26 8.39 -11.29
C SER A 224 -11.69 9.29 -12.44
N ASN A 225 -13.02 9.53 -12.55
CA ASN A 225 -13.59 10.60 -13.37
C ASN A 225 -13.62 11.97 -12.64
N HIS A 226 -13.23 12.02 -11.37
CA HIS A 226 -13.02 13.29 -10.64
C HIS A 226 -11.78 14.02 -11.16
N SER A 227 -11.76 15.36 -11.00
CA SER A 227 -10.63 16.17 -11.43
C SER A 227 -9.33 15.80 -10.70
N LEU A 228 -8.18 16.05 -11.33
CA LEU A 228 -6.87 15.86 -10.68
C LEU A 228 -6.73 16.66 -9.38
N ASP A 229 -7.35 17.85 -9.29
CA ASP A 229 -7.30 18.66 -8.08
C ASP A 229 -8.07 18.01 -6.92
N ASN A 230 -9.21 17.38 -7.20
CA ASN A 230 -9.93 16.58 -6.20
C ASN A 230 -9.10 15.37 -5.75
N LEU A 231 -8.55 14.62 -6.71
CA LEU A 231 -7.72 13.45 -6.41
C LEU A 231 -6.48 13.82 -5.59
N GLU A 232 -5.84 14.95 -5.91
CA GLU A 232 -4.70 15.46 -5.14
C GLU A 232 -5.10 15.87 -3.71
N SER A 233 -6.28 16.48 -3.54
CA SER A 233 -6.76 16.89 -2.22
C SER A 233 -7.12 15.71 -1.31
N TRP A 234 -7.47 14.56 -1.89
CA TRP A 234 -7.77 13.32 -1.15
C TRP A 234 -6.54 12.48 -0.87
N ALA A 235 -5.48 12.64 -1.66
CA ALA A 235 -4.19 11.95 -1.49
C ALA A 235 -3.38 12.53 -0.32
#